data_b2f0d8d552bd3a8489d134529fadbe5d
#
_entry.id   b2f0d8d552bd3a8489d134529fadbe5d
#
_cell.length_a   1.000
_cell.length_b   1.000
_cell.length_c   1.000
_cell.angle_alpha   90.00
_cell.angle_beta   90.00
_cell.angle_gamma   90.00
#
_symmetry.space_group_name_H-M   'P 1'
#
loop_
_entity.id
_entity.type
_entity.pdbx_description
1 polymer ?
#
loop_
_entity_poly.entity_id
_entity_poly.type
_entity_poly.pdbx_seq_one_letter_code
_entity_poly.pdbx_strand_id
1 'polypeptide(L)'
;MKVASMRYKPGGGAELVDIEVGDPGPGEVQVEVSACGICAWDIQTFKTGSHAPFAAPPGHEGVGYVVQLGSGVEGVEVGQRVAGGGFARLRNMPVSRLYSIPDSPLEDVHWIVEPVSCAVTGVDQCQLRVGQRLAMIGCGFMGLMMLQGLAGMGAEQLIVFDVDDKRLQLARELGASEAYNVTAADFHQVQEDLRARDIDVVVDTSGAQQGLDLATDIVRRAGRINLFGWIKGQETHFNPITWHLKGLTVVNSAPAYQLRDPFPAAIRLLAKGVIDLRPLVTNVVPLAEYPQFMQQVVSAGVDRRDTLCFFKLN
;
A
#
# COMPACT_ATOMS: atom_id res chain seq x y z
N MET A 1 -29.00 0.59 -13.57
CA MET A 1 -29.27 1.38 -12.34
C MET A 1 -28.29 2.56 -12.29
N LYS A 2 -28.73 3.77 -11.88
CA LYS A 2 -27.83 4.90 -11.65
C LYS A 2 -27.24 4.83 -10.25
N VAL A 3 -25.93 4.97 -10.14
CA VAL A 3 -25.20 4.90 -8.86
C VAL A 3 -24.12 5.96 -8.80
N ALA A 4 -23.84 6.42 -7.58
CA ALA A 4 -22.76 7.37 -7.33
C ALA A 4 -21.37 6.76 -7.62
N SER A 5 -20.51 7.54 -8.24
CA SER A 5 -19.14 7.19 -8.58
C SER A 5 -18.24 8.42 -8.57
N MET A 6 -16.95 8.24 -8.32
CA MET A 6 -15.95 9.28 -8.57
C MET A 6 -15.55 9.31 -10.04
N ARG A 7 -15.23 10.51 -10.52
CA ARG A 7 -14.57 10.75 -11.81
C ARG A 7 -13.45 11.75 -11.64
N TYR A 8 -12.25 11.41 -12.06
CA TYR A 8 -11.13 12.37 -12.11
C TYR A 8 -11.29 13.32 -13.28
N LYS A 9 -10.88 14.57 -13.08
CA LYS A 9 -10.94 15.63 -14.08
C LYS A 9 -9.62 15.72 -14.85
N PRO A 10 -9.67 15.97 -16.15
CA PRO A 10 -8.48 16.41 -16.89
C PRO A 10 -7.89 17.67 -16.23
N GLY A 11 -6.59 17.66 -15.98
CA GLY A 11 -5.89 18.76 -15.31
C GLY A 11 -5.97 18.74 -13.77
N GLY A 12 -6.60 17.73 -13.18
CA GLY A 12 -6.64 17.52 -11.74
C GLY A 12 -8.00 17.76 -11.08
N GLY A 13 -8.11 17.21 -9.87
CA GLY A 13 -9.37 17.20 -9.12
C GLY A 13 -10.26 16.00 -9.43
N ALA A 14 -11.32 15.85 -8.67
CA ALA A 14 -12.34 14.82 -8.88
C ALA A 14 -13.73 15.41 -8.66
N GLU A 15 -14.74 14.70 -9.16
CA GLU A 15 -16.15 15.04 -8.97
C GLU A 15 -16.97 13.78 -8.73
N LEU A 16 -18.04 13.92 -7.95
CA LEU A 16 -19.06 12.90 -7.80
C LEU A 16 -20.00 12.95 -9.03
N VAL A 17 -20.21 11.80 -9.63
CA VAL A 17 -21.07 11.65 -10.80
C VAL A 17 -21.99 10.45 -10.64
N ASP A 18 -23.13 10.48 -11.34
CA ASP A 18 -23.95 9.30 -11.50
C ASP A 18 -23.50 8.53 -12.76
N ILE A 19 -23.26 7.25 -12.59
CA ILE A 19 -22.99 6.33 -13.69
C ILE A 19 -24.11 5.31 -13.82
N GLU A 20 -24.36 4.83 -15.03
CA GLU A 20 -25.27 3.71 -15.26
C GLU A 20 -24.50 2.39 -15.15
N VAL A 21 -24.95 1.53 -14.25
CA VAL A 21 -24.45 0.17 -14.12
C VAL A 21 -25.57 -0.78 -14.52
N GLY A 22 -25.30 -1.57 -15.57
CA GLY A 22 -26.20 -2.64 -16.05
C GLY A 22 -26.04 -3.91 -15.23
N ASP A 23 -26.78 -4.95 -15.62
CA ASP A 23 -26.59 -6.28 -15.06
C ASP A 23 -25.21 -6.83 -15.39
N PRO A 24 -24.63 -7.70 -14.53
CA PRO A 24 -23.33 -8.31 -14.82
C PRO A 24 -23.41 -9.24 -16.04
N GLY A 25 -22.40 -9.15 -16.90
CA GLY A 25 -22.27 -10.00 -18.08
C GLY A 25 -21.90 -11.46 -17.74
N PRO A 26 -21.77 -12.33 -18.76
CA PRO A 26 -21.33 -13.70 -18.55
C PRO A 26 -19.96 -13.75 -17.86
N GLY A 27 -19.83 -14.55 -16.79
CA GLY A 27 -18.61 -14.66 -15.99
C GLY A 27 -18.28 -13.45 -15.12
N GLU A 28 -19.19 -12.48 -15.01
CA GLU A 28 -19.07 -11.32 -14.12
C GLU A 28 -20.00 -11.44 -12.93
N VAL A 29 -19.64 -10.75 -11.87
CA VAL A 29 -20.53 -10.49 -10.74
C VAL A 29 -20.68 -8.98 -10.54
N GLN A 30 -21.80 -8.59 -9.94
CA GLN A 30 -21.97 -7.22 -9.46
C GLN A 30 -21.60 -7.15 -7.98
N VAL A 31 -20.71 -6.25 -7.63
CA VAL A 31 -20.26 -6.03 -6.26
C VAL A 31 -20.79 -4.68 -5.78
N GLU A 32 -21.49 -4.69 -4.64
CA GLU A 32 -21.78 -3.48 -3.88
C GLU A 32 -20.56 -3.19 -2.99
N VAL A 33 -19.85 -2.12 -3.33
CA VAL A 33 -18.61 -1.73 -2.65
C VAL A 33 -18.97 -1.05 -1.33
N SER A 34 -18.41 -1.53 -0.22
CA SER A 34 -18.62 -0.97 1.12
C SER A 34 -17.51 -0.06 1.58
N ALA A 35 -16.27 -0.36 1.18
CA ALA A 35 -15.11 0.49 1.45
C ALA A 35 -14.08 0.37 0.31
N CYS A 36 -13.26 1.41 0.15
CA CYS A 36 -12.15 1.41 -0.80
C CYS A 36 -11.01 2.26 -0.28
N GLY A 37 -9.80 1.74 -0.32
CA GLY A 37 -8.59 2.48 0.02
C GLY A 37 -8.25 3.56 -1.01
N ILE A 38 -7.44 4.54 -0.60
CA ILE A 38 -6.90 5.58 -1.48
C ILE A 38 -5.41 5.33 -1.69
N CYS A 39 -5.06 4.95 -2.89
CA CYS A 39 -3.69 4.73 -3.30
C CYS A 39 -2.94 6.05 -3.56
N ALA A 40 -1.61 5.99 -3.48
CA ALA A 40 -0.76 7.11 -3.92
C ALA A 40 -1.00 7.51 -5.40
N TRP A 41 -1.43 6.56 -6.24
CA TRP A 41 -1.87 6.82 -7.62
C TRP A 41 -3.10 7.70 -7.69
N ASP A 42 -4.06 7.51 -6.78
CA ASP A 42 -5.27 8.33 -6.71
C ASP A 42 -4.90 9.78 -6.35
N ILE A 43 -3.97 9.96 -5.40
CA ILE A 43 -3.47 11.27 -5.02
C ILE A 43 -2.74 11.96 -6.19
N GLN A 44 -1.90 11.22 -6.91
CA GLN A 44 -1.18 11.76 -8.07
C GLN A 44 -2.14 12.12 -9.20
N THR A 45 -3.12 11.26 -9.49
CA THR A 45 -4.16 11.52 -10.50
C THR A 45 -5.01 12.73 -10.13
N PHE A 46 -5.38 12.85 -8.84
CA PHE A 46 -6.10 14.02 -8.34
C PHE A 46 -5.29 15.31 -8.50
N LYS A 47 -3.98 15.27 -8.30
CA LYS A 47 -3.11 16.45 -8.45
C LYS A 47 -2.96 16.91 -9.89
N THR A 48 -2.79 15.99 -10.81
CA THR A 48 -2.28 16.30 -12.15
C THR A 48 -3.27 16.03 -13.27
N GLY A 49 -4.34 15.27 -13.01
CA GLY A 49 -5.20 14.73 -14.06
C GLY A 49 -4.49 13.72 -14.98
N SER A 50 -3.19 13.49 -14.79
CA SER A 50 -2.45 12.45 -15.50
C SER A 50 -2.91 11.08 -15.00
N HIS A 51 -2.97 10.08 -15.89
CA HIS A 51 -3.53 8.76 -15.59
C HIS A 51 -5.06 8.70 -15.38
N ALA A 52 -5.78 9.80 -15.70
CA ALA A 52 -7.24 9.80 -15.81
C ALA A 52 -7.85 8.90 -16.91
N PRO A 53 -7.10 8.16 -17.78
CA PRO A 53 -7.69 7.47 -18.92
C PRO A 53 -8.18 6.05 -18.62
N PHE A 54 -8.32 5.67 -17.39
CA PHE A 54 -9.01 4.42 -17.12
C PHE A 54 -10.52 4.68 -17.30
N ALA A 55 -11.09 4.14 -18.40
CA ALA A 55 -12.50 4.26 -18.75
C ALA A 55 -13.46 3.64 -17.69
N ALA A 56 -12.92 3.06 -16.64
CA ALA A 56 -13.62 2.54 -15.49
C ALA A 56 -13.62 3.57 -14.35
N PRO A 57 -14.60 3.52 -13.42
CA PRO A 57 -14.56 4.31 -12.21
C PRO A 57 -13.20 4.14 -11.49
N PRO A 58 -12.61 5.22 -10.97
CA PRO A 58 -11.33 5.15 -10.28
C PRO A 58 -11.40 4.32 -9.00
N GLY A 59 -10.25 4.08 -8.38
CA GLY A 59 -10.10 3.23 -7.21
C GLY A 59 -9.94 1.75 -7.59
N HIS A 60 -9.15 1.04 -6.80
CA HIS A 60 -8.82 -0.38 -7.04
C HIS A 60 -8.61 -1.18 -5.76
N GLU A 61 -8.69 -0.52 -4.60
CA GLU A 61 -8.49 -1.12 -3.28
C GLU A 61 -9.84 -1.40 -2.58
N GLY A 62 -10.82 -1.91 -3.35
CA GLY A 62 -12.19 -2.11 -2.87
C GLY A 62 -12.39 -3.37 -2.04
N VAL A 63 -13.37 -3.30 -1.15
CA VAL A 63 -14.02 -4.43 -0.49
C VAL A 63 -15.52 -4.23 -0.56
N GLY A 64 -16.28 -5.30 -0.72
CA GLY A 64 -17.72 -5.23 -0.82
C GLY A 64 -18.39 -6.59 -0.82
N TYR A 65 -19.64 -6.62 -1.24
CA TYR A 65 -20.46 -7.81 -1.22
C TYR A 65 -21.03 -8.08 -2.62
N VAL A 66 -21.01 -9.35 -3.01
CA VAL A 66 -21.65 -9.78 -4.25
C VAL A 66 -23.16 -9.62 -4.12
N VAL A 67 -23.78 -8.85 -5.01
CA VAL A 67 -25.23 -8.58 -5.00
C VAL A 67 -25.96 -9.23 -6.18
N GLN A 68 -25.23 -9.55 -7.26
CA GLN A 68 -25.82 -10.22 -8.43
C GLN A 68 -24.74 -11.04 -9.16
N LEU A 69 -25.17 -12.19 -9.71
CA LEU A 69 -24.32 -13.06 -10.53
C LEU A 69 -24.72 -12.97 -11.99
N GLY A 70 -23.76 -12.85 -12.87
CA GLY A 70 -23.94 -13.04 -14.31
C GLY A 70 -24.04 -14.53 -14.67
N SER A 71 -24.38 -14.81 -15.91
CA SER A 71 -24.48 -16.19 -16.38
C SER A 71 -23.13 -16.90 -16.37
N GLY A 72 -23.13 -18.20 -16.01
CA GLY A 72 -21.93 -19.04 -15.99
C GLY A 72 -20.97 -18.75 -14.83
N VAL A 73 -21.35 -17.97 -13.85
CA VAL A 73 -20.58 -17.74 -12.62
C VAL A 73 -20.75 -18.94 -11.69
N GLU A 74 -19.65 -19.54 -11.27
CA GLU A 74 -19.60 -20.63 -10.30
C GLU A 74 -18.63 -20.29 -9.16
N GLY A 75 -18.81 -20.89 -7.98
CA GLY A 75 -17.91 -20.78 -6.84
C GLY A 75 -18.00 -19.46 -6.06
N VAL A 76 -18.99 -18.61 -6.37
CA VAL A 76 -19.28 -17.34 -5.69
C VAL A 76 -20.79 -17.26 -5.44
N GLU A 77 -21.20 -16.72 -4.29
CA GLU A 77 -22.59 -16.60 -3.88
C GLU A 77 -22.97 -15.14 -3.64
N VAL A 78 -24.28 -14.83 -3.82
CA VAL A 78 -24.82 -13.52 -3.42
C VAL A 78 -24.71 -13.37 -1.90
N GLY A 79 -24.28 -12.20 -1.46
CA GLY A 79 -23.96 -11.90 -0.06
C GLY A 79 -22.51 -12.20 0.33
N GLN A 80 -21.76 -12.87 -0.53
CA GLN A 80 -20.34 -13.18 -0.24
C GLN A 80 -19.50 -11.90 -0.19
N ARG A 81 -18.71 -11.76 0.87
CA ARG A 81 -17.75 -10.67 1.03
C ARG A 81 -16.50 -10.92 0.17
N VAL A 82 -16.09 -9.91 -0.60
CA VAL A 82 -15.01 -10.04 -1.57
C VAL A 82 -14.09 -8.83 -1.58
N ALA A 83 -12.82 -9.07 -1.88
CA ALA A 83 -11.90 -8.01 -2.28
C ALA A 83 -12.12 -7.71 -3.76
N GLY A 84 -12.42 -6.46 -4.06
CA GLY A 84 -12.71 -5.96 -5.40
C GLY A 84 -13.54 -4.69 -5.36
N GLY A 85 -13.59 -3.97 -6.48
CA GLY A 85 -14.32 -2.70 -6.56
C GLY A 85 -13.41 -1.47 -6.57
N GLY A 86 -14.00 -0.30 -6.40
CA GLY A 86 -13.33 0.98 -6.46
C GLY A 86 -14.24 2.11 -5.98
N PHE A 87 -14.05 3.33 -6.47
CA PHE A 87 -14.82 4.51 -6.04
C PHE A 87 -16.18 4.63 -6.75
N ALA A 88 -16.92 3.55 -6.79
CA ALA A 88 -18.31 3.50 -7.23
C ALA A 88 -19.08 2.55 -6.33
N ARG A 89 -20.35 2.90 -6.05
CA ARG A 89 -21.20 2.08 -5.17
C ARG A 89 -21.41 0.67 -5.71
N LEU A 90 -21.58 0.53 -7.03
CA LEU A 90 -21.74 -0.78 -7.69
C LEU A 90 -20.69 -0.92 -8.80
N ARG A 91 -20.14 -2.12 -8.94
CA ARG A 91 -19.21 -2.48 -10.02
C ARG A 91 -19.47 -3.89 -10.53
N ASN A 92 -19.52 -4.03 -11.86
CA ASN A 92 -19.42 -5.33 -12.49
C ASN A 92 -17.95 -5.71 -12.63
N MET A 93 -17.62 -6.91 -12.21
CA MET A 93 -16.24 -7.42 -12.18
C MET A 93 -16.18 -8.87 -12.63
N PRO A 94 -15.16 -9.25 -13.43
CA PRO A 94 -14.90 -10.65 -13.73
C PRO A 94 -14.68 -11.45 -12.45
N VAL A 95 -15.32 -12.61 -12.32
CA VAL A 95 -15.17 -13.49 -11.14
C VAL A 95 -13.71 -13.89 -10.91
N SER A 96 -12.92 -14.00 -11.99
CA SER A 96 -11.49 -14.32 -11.93
C SER A 96 -10.60 -13.26 -11.26
N ARG A 97 -11.15 -12.09 -10.98
CA ARG A 97 -10.46 -10.98 -10.27
C ARG A 97 -10.97 -10.75 -8.87
N LEU A 98 -11.80 -11.64 -8.36
CA LEU A 98 -12.35 -11.55 -7.02
C LEU A 98 -11.65 -12.53 -6.09
N TYR A 99 -11.47 -12.09 -4.86
CA TYR A 99 -10.96 -12.93 -3.78
C TYR A 99 -11.94 -12.92 -2.63
N SER A 100 -12.38 -14.10 -2.23
CA SER A 100 -13.29 -14.25 -1.10
C SER A 100 -12.61 -13.84 0.20
N ILE A 101 -13.30 -13.03 0.99
CA ILE A 101 -12.89 -12.63 2.33
C ILE A 101 -13.66 -13.49 3.33
N PRO A 102 -13.00 -14.13 4.30
CA PRO A 102 -13.67 -14.94 5.31
C PRO A 102 -14.54 -14.09 6.24
N ASP A 103 -15.48 -14.72 6.91
CA ASP A 103 -16.25 -14.09 7.97
C ASP A 103 -15.33 -13.53 9.05
N SER A 104 -15.59 -12.31 9.44
CA SER A 104 -14.78 -11.58 10.41
C SER A 104 -15.60 -10.51 11.10
N PRO A 105 -15.39 -10.27 12.40
CA PRO A 105 -16.00 -9.17 13.12
C PRO A 105 -15.41 -7.79 12.79
N LEU A 106 -14.29 -7.75 12.02
CA LEU A 106 -13.66 -6.50 11.64
C LEU A 106 -14.49 -5.80 10.55
N GLU A 107 -14.58 -4.47 10.66
CA GLU A 107 -15.21 -3.64 9.63
C GLU A 107 -14.48 -3.74 8.29
N ASP A 108 -15.20 -3.45 7.20
CA ASP A 108 -14.70 -3.54 5.84
C ASP A 108 -13.46 -2.66 5.59
N VAL A 109 -13.40 -1.50 6.24
CA VAL A 109 -12.24 -0.60 6.16
C VAL A 109 -10.93 -1.23 6.65
N HIS A 110 -11.02 -2.30 7.45
CA HIS A 110 -9.88 -3.07 7.92
C HIS A 110 -9.61 -4.34 7.09
N TRP A 111 -10.38 -4.51 5.99
CA TRP A 111 -10.27 -5.63 5.06
C TRP A 111 -9.85 -5.18 3.65
N ILE A 112 -9.16 -4.07 3.53
CA ILE A 112 -8.60 -3.62 2.26
C ILE A 112 -7.44 -4.52 1.87
N VAL A 113 -7.71 -5.53 1.05
CA VAL A 113 -6.77 -6.62 0.74
C VAL A 113 -5.69 -6.20 -0.25
N GLU A 114 -6.03 -5.33 -1.21
CA GLU A 114 -5.11 -4.96 -2.29
C GLU A 114 -3.80 -4.38 -1.78
N PRO A 115 -3.75 -3.31 -0.94
CA PRO A 115 -2.49 -2.78 -0.45
C PRO A 115 -1.72 -3.78 0.44
N VAL A 116 -2.43 -4.67 1.15
CA VAL A 116 -1.79 -5.76 1.88
C VAL A 116 -1.12 -6.75 0.92
N SER A 117 -1.72 -7.01 -0.24
CA SER A 117 -1.11 -7.84 -1.29
C SER A 117 0.17 -7.21 -1.85
N CYS A 118 0.18 -5.88 -2.00
CA CYS A 118 1.38 -5.14 -2.35
C CYS A 118 2.47 -5.25 -1.26
N ALA A 119 2.09 -5.14 0.02
CA ALA A 119 3.02 -5.34 1.13
C ALA A 119 3.60 -6.76 1.16
N VAL A 120 2.79 -7.79 0.88
CA VAL A 120 3.26 -9.18 0.73
C VAL A 120 4.30 -9.28 -0.39
N THR A 121 4.05 -8.66 -1.54
CA THR A 121 5.03 -8.62 -2.64
C THR A 121 6.33 -7.96 -2.20
N GLY A 122 6.24 -6.84 -1.47
CA GLY A 122 7.40 -6.15 -0.91
C GLY A 122 8.20 -7.02 0.06
N VAL A 123 7.52 -7.72 0.95
CA VAL A 123 8.14 -8.66 1.92
C VAL A 123 8.81 -9.82 1.19
N ASP A 124 8.14 -10.45 0.22
CA ASP A 124 8.70 -11.53 -0.59
C ASP A 124 9.99 -11.09 -1.31
N GLN A 125 10.02 -9.87 -1.84
CA GLN A 125 11.19 -9.31 -2.54
C GLN A 125 12.36 -8.96 -1.60
N CYS A 126 12.13 -8.82 -0.30
CA CYS A 126 13.21 -8.68 0.66
C CYS A 126 14.09 -9.94 0.72
N GLN A 127 13.52 -11.12 0.48
CA GLN A 127 14.20 -12.42 0.60
C GLN A 127 14.97 -12.53 1.92
N LEU A 128 14.36 -12.02 3.00
CA LEU A 128 14.96 -12.00 4.33
C LEU A 128 15.17 -13.43 4.83
N ARG A 129 16.35 -13.71 5.38
CA ARG A 129 16.70 -14.97 6.02
C ARG A 129 16.78 -14.80 7.53
N VAL A 130 16.50 -15.88 8.26
CA VAL A 130 16.63 -15.90 9.73
C VAL A 130 18.02 -15.44 10.15
N GLY A 131 18.08 -14.55 11.14
CA GLY A 131 19.32 -13.97 11.67
C GLY A 131 19.89 -12.82 10.86
N GLN A 132 19.25 -12.39 9.77
CA GLN A 132 19.66 -11.20 9.04
C GLN A 132 19.13 -9.92 9.69
N ARG A 133 19.80 -8.81 9.41
CA ARG A 133 19.41 -7.45 9.80
C ARG A 133 18.73 -6.75 8.63
N LEU A 134 17.57 -6.19 8.90
CA LEU A 134 16.81 -5.43 7.91
C LEU A 134 16.63 -3.99 8.38
N ALA A 135 16.86 -3.05 7.49
CA ALA A 135 16.52 -1.65 7.66
C ALA A 135 15.35 -1.26 6.75
N MET A 136 14.38 -0.54 7.27
CA MET A 136 13.25 -0.03 6.49
C MET A 136 13.16 1.50 6.58
N ILE A 137 13.17 2.16 5.44
CA ILE A 137 13.14 3.60 5.32
C ILE A 137 11.74 4.04 4.91
N GLY A 138 11.06 4.76 5.81
CA GLY A 138 9.69 5.18 5.68
C GLY A 138 8.72 4.30 6.46
N CYS A 139 8.11 4.87 7.50
CA CYS A 139 7.07 4.25 8.33
C CYS A 139 5.67 4.76 7.97
N GLY A 140 5.42 4.98 6.67
CA GLY A 140 4.08 5.23 6.16
C GLY A 140 3.22 3.96 6.17
N PHE A 141 1.99 4.05 5.64
CA PHE A 141 1.05 2.93 5.59
C PHE A 141 1.66 1.64 5.04
N MET A 142 2.29 1.73 3.87
CA MET A 142 2.91 0.55 3.24
C MET A 142 4.08 0.02 4.07
N GLY A 143 4.95 0.92 4.58
CA GLY A 143 6.07 0.51 5.44
C GLY A 143 5.61 -0.19 6.71
N LEU A 144 4.61 0.36 7.40
CA LEU A 144 4.07 -0.25 8.64
C LEU A 144 3.36 -1.60 8.39
N MET A 145 2.72 -1.78 7.22
CA MET A 145 2.18 -3.10 6.84
C MET A 145 3.30 -4.11 6.57
N MET A 146 4.33 -3.71 5.81
CA MET A 146 5.49 -4.56 5.55
C MET A 146 6.23 -4.92 6.84
N LEU A 147 6.38 -3.97 7.78
CA LEU A 147 6.98 -4.20 9.08
C LEU A 147 6.27 -5.31 9.85
N GLN A 148 4.94 -5.28 9.91
CA GLN A 148 4.15 -6.34 10.55
C GLN A 148 4.39 -7.70 9.89
N GLY A 149 4.45 -7.74 8.56
CA GLY A 149 4.77 -8.97 7.82
C GLY A 149 6.18 -9.49 8.08
N LEU A 150 7.15 -8.62 8.30
CA LEU A 150 8.56 -8.95 8.56
C LEU A 150 8.82 -9.33 10.04
N ALA A 151 8.04 -8.80 10.99
CA ALA A 151 8.29 -8.94 12.42
C ALA A 151 8.35 -10.40 12.92
N GLY A 152 7.60 -11.30 12.28
CA GLY A 152 7.59 -12.74 12.59
C GLY A 152 8.61 -13.59 11.82
N MET A 153 9.45 -13.02 10.97
CA MET A 153 10.32 -13.77 10.04
C MET A 153 11.70 -14.15 10.61
N GLY A 154 11.97 -13.84 11.89
CA GLY A 154 13.21 -14.23 12.54
C GLY A 154 14.41 -13.38 12.14
N ALA A 155 14.20 -12.11 11.81
CA ALA A 155 15.28 -11.14 11.71
C ALA A 155 16.02 -10.99 13.04
N GLU A 156 17.34 -10.77 13.00
CA GLU A 156 18.09 -10.37 14.20
C GLU A 156 17.68 -8.96 14.64
N GLN A 157 17.54 -8.06 13.68
CA GLN A 157 17.11 -6.68 13.90
C GLN A 157 16.17 -6.21 12.78
N LEU A 158 15.12 -5.50 13.16
CA LEU A 158 14.27 -4.71 12.28
C LEU A 158 14.42 -3.24 12.67
N ILE A 159 15.21 -2.51 11.89
CA ILE A 159 15.55 -1.12 12.15
C ILE A 159 14.71 -0.25 11.22
N VAL A 160 14.05 0.78 11.74
CA VAL A 160 13.19 1.64 10.94
C VAL A 160 13.59 3.10 11.00
N PHE A 161 13.30 3.83 9.92
CA PHE A 161 13.63 5.24 9.76
C PHE A 161 12.42 6.01 9.26
N ASP A 162 12.12 7.14 9.88
CA ASP A 162 11.13 8.11 9.39
C ASP A 162 11.52 9.52 9.86
N VAL A 163 10.80 10.52 9.41
CA VAL A 163 10.90 11.92 9.87
C VAL A 163 9.85 12.22 10.95
N ASP A 164 8.92 11.32 11.21
CA ASP A 164 7.78 11.48 12.11
C ASP A 164 7.90 10.57 13.33
N ASP A 165 8.02 11.19 14.52
CA ASP A 165 8.21 10.44 15.77
C ASP A 165 6.98 9.59 16.17
N LYS A 166 5.76 10.02 15.80
CA LYS A 166 4.55 9.24 16.09
C LYS A 166 4.54 7.92 15.32
N ARG A 167 5.00 7.95 14.08
CA ARG A 167 5.13 6.75 13.25
C ARG A 167 6.25 5.85 13.73
N LEU A 168 7.35 6.42 14.16
CA LEU A 168 8.44 5.67 14.77
C LEU A 168 7.98 4.99 16.05
N GLN A 169 7.14 5.67 16.86
CA GLN A 169 6.53 5.06 18.02
C GLN A 169 5.62 3.88 17.65
N LEU A 170 4.73 4.08 16.66
CA LEU A 170 3.86 3.01 16.16
C LEU A 170 4.67 1.85 15.58
N ALA A 171 5.76 2.14 14.87
CA ALA A 171 6.63 1.11 14.33
C ALA A 171 7.26 0.24 15.44
N ARG A 172 7.64 0.82 16.58
CA ARG A 172 8.10 0.04 17.76
C ARG A 172 7.01 -0.88 18.28
N GLU A 173 5.78 -0.38 18.38
CA GLU A 173 4.62 -1.16 18.81
C GLU A 173 4.30 -2.31 17.84
N LEU A 174 4.59 -2.14 16.57
CA LEU A 174 4.38 -3.12 15.50
C LEU A 174 5.57 -4.04 15.24
N GLY A 175 6.63 -3.98 16.07
CA GLY A 175 7.71 -4.96 16.05
C GLY A 175 9.07 -4.48 15.56
N ALA A 176 9.28 -3.17 15.34
CA ALA A 176 10.60 -2.65 15.11
C ALA A 176 11.49 -2.79 16.36
N SER A 177 12.69 -3.32 16.21
CA SER A 177 13.67 -3.41 17.29
C SER A 177 14.32 -2.06 17.60
N GLU A 178 14.52 -1.24 16.57
CA GLU A 178 15.08 0.11 16.68
C GLU A 178 14.33 1.05 15.71
N ALA A 179 14.19 2.31 16.10
CA ALA A 179 13.50 3.31 15.28
C ALA A 179 14.18 4.68 15.43
N TYR A 180 14.55 5.29 14.31
CA TYR A 180 15.33 6.51 14.27
C TYR A 180 14.69 7.60 13.44
N ASN A 181 14.63 8.82 13.99
CA ASN A 181 14.21 10.00 13.27
C ASN A 181 15.42 10.54 12.47
N VAL A 182 15.30 10.49 11.13
CA VAL A 182 16.38 10.93 10.24
C VAL A 182 16.62 12.45 10.24
N THR A 183 15.74 13.22 10.89
CA THR A 183 15.89 14.68 11.05
C THR A 183 16.50 15.07 12.40
N ALA A 184 16.77 14.10 13.29
CA ALA A 184 17.40 14.36 14.56
C ALA A 184 18.84 14.88 14.39
N ALA A 185 19.26 15.80 15.26
CA ALA A 185 20.56 16.48 15.16
C ALA A 185 21.76 15.53 15.26
N ASP A 186 21.58 14.40 15.95
CA ASP A 186 22.59 13.37 16.17
C ASP A 186 22.50 12.20 15.18
N PHE A 187 21.59 12.27 14.19
CA PHE A 187 21.35 11.16 13.25
C PHE A 187 22.63 10.74 12.49
N HIS A 188 23.55 11.65 12.22
CA HIS A 188 24.81 11.31 11.57
C HIS A 188 25.65 10.29 12.37
N GLN A 189 25.64 10.34 13.69
CA GLN A 189 26.31 9.34 14.54
C GLN A 189 25.64 7.98 14.43
N VAL A 190 24.30 7.96 14.44
CA VAL A 190 23.51 6.73 14.21
C VAL A 190 23.86 6.12 12.85
N GLN A 191 23.98 6.94 11.83
CA GLN A 191 24.30 6.48 10.47
C GLN A 191 25.72 5.89 10.40
N GLU A 192 26.70 6.47 11.09
CA GLU A 192 28.05 5.92 11.19
C GLU A 192 28.07 4.56 11.89
N ASP A 193 27.34 4.41 13.00
CA ASP A 193 27.19 3.13 13.70
C ASP A 193 26.53 2.07 12.82
N LEU A 194 25.50 2.45 12.05
CA LEU A 194 24.81 1.53 11.15
C LEU A 194 25.67 1.00 10.02
N ARG A 195 26.63 1.80 9.51
CA ARG A 195 27.60 1.33 8.52
C ARG A 195 28.47 0.16 9.02
N ALA A 196 28.68 0.09 10.33
CA ALA A 196 29.45 -0.98 10.98
C ALA A 196 28.61 -2.22 11.33
N ARG A 197 27.28 -2.15 11.19
CA ARG A 197 26.37 -3.22 11.64
C ARG A 197 26.04 -4.28 10.60
N ASP A 198 26.63 -4.24 9.41
CA ASP A 198 26.36 -5.21 8.34
C ASP A 198 24.85 -5.42 8.04
N ILE A 199 24.16 -4.34 7.67
CA ILE A 199 22.76 -4.41 7.30
C ILE A 199 22.59 -5.21 6.00
N ASP A 200 21.93 -6.36 6.08
CA ASP A 200 21.79 -7.31 4.96
C ASP A 200 20.81 -6.82 3.89
N VAL A 201 19.66 -6.31 4.33
CA VAL A 201 18.55 -5.90 3.49
C VAL A 201 18.11 -4.50 3.87
N VAL A 202 17.95 -3.63 2.89
CA VAL A 202 17.32 -2.32 3.09
C VAL A 202 16.10 -2.21 2.18
N VAL A 203 14.97 -1.79 2.76
CA VAL A 203 13.73 -1.51 2.02
C VAL A 203 13.49 -0.02 2.04
N ASP A 204 13.38 0.60 0.86
CA ASP A 204 12.92 1.98 0.75
C ASP A 204 11.45 2.04 0.38
N THR A 205 10.61 2.40 1.35
CA THR A 205 9.19 2.70 1.17
C THR A 205 8.91 4.19 1.08
N SER A 206 9.93 5.04 1.27
CA SER A 206 9.80 6.50 1.25
C SER A 206 9.68 7.06 -0.16
N GLY A 207 10.36 6.45 -1.13
CA GLY A 207 10.46 6.93 -2.51
C GLY A 207 11.08 8.33 -2.62
N ALA A 208 11.90 8.74 -1.66
CA ALA A 208 12.62 10.00 -1.64
C ALA A 208 14.10 9.79 -1.96
N GLN A 209 14.76 10.82 -2.55
CA GLN A 209 16.21 10.75 -2.83
C GLN A 209 17.02 10.43 -1.56
N GLN A 210 16.70 11.10 -0.44
CA GLN A 210 17.37 10.88 0.84
C GLN A 210 17.20 9.44 1.36
N GLY A 211 16.06 8.81 1.07
CA GLY A 211 15.84 7.39 1.40
C GLY A 211 16.75 6.47 0.60
N LEU A 212 16.88 6.71 -0.72
CA LEU A 212 17.80 5.96 -1.58
C LEU A 212 19.26 6.16 -1.18
N ASP A 213 19.65 7.40 -0.83
CA ASP A 213 21.00 7.72 -0.38
C ASP A 213 21.31 6.98 0.92
N LEU A 214 20.42 7.03 1.91
CA LEU A 214 20.56 6.29 3.16
C LEU A 214 20.63 4.79 2.92
N ALA A 215 19.74 4.23 2.09
CA ALA A 215 19.75 2.80 1.75
C ALA A 215 21.09 2.38 1.14
N THR A 216 21.61 3.17 0.20
CA THR A 216 22.89 2.92 -0.46
C THR A 216 24.06 2.97 0.54
N ASP A 217 23.98 3.87 1.50
CA ASP A 217 25.03 4.10 2.48
C ASP A 217 25.13 2.97 3.52
N ILE A 218 24.01 2.61 4.16
CA ILE A 218 24.00 1.68 5.29
C ILE A 218 23.99 0.20 4.91
N VAL A 219 23.56 -0.14 3.67
CA VAL A 219 23.58 -1.54 3.22
C VAL A 219 25.00 -2.07 3.14
N ARG A 220 25.23 -3.28 3.65
CA ARG A 220 26.55 -3.93 3.58
C ARG A 220 26.97 -4.28 2.15
N ARG A 221 28.22 -4.66 1.97
CA ARG A 221 28.68 -5.28 0.72
C ARG A 221 27.94 -6.58 0.46
N ALA A 222 27.61 -6.84 -0.81
CA ALA A 222 26.77 -7.95 -1.26
C ALA A 222 25.38 -7.99 -0.59
N GLY A 223 24.91 -6.85 -0.08
CA GLY A 223 23.57 -6.71 0.49
C GLY A 223 22.50 -6.48 -0.58
N ARG A 224 21.26 -6.36 -0.12
CA ARG A 224 20.07 -6.17 -0.97
C ARG A 224 19.41 -4.83 -0.68
N ILE A 225 19.03 -4.10 -1.73
CA ILE A 225 18.12 -2.94 -1.64
C ILE A 225 16.81 -3.30 -2.35
N ASN A 226 15.69 -3.15 -1.66
CA ASN A 226 14.35 -3.28 -2.21
C ASN A 226 13.72 -1.89 -2.36
N LEU A 227 13.50 -1.47 -3.60
CA LEU A 227 12.86 -0.20 -3.94
C LEU A 227 11.34 -0.43 -4.04
N PHE A 228 10.62 0.00 -3.01
CA PHE A 228 9.16 -0.17 -2.92
C PHE A 228 8.41 1.15 -3.17
N GLY A 229 8.89 2.26 -2.63
CA GLY A 229 8.18 3.55 -2.50
C GLY A 229 8.26 4.50 -3.72
N TRP A 230 8.16 4.03 -4.96
CA TRP A 230 8.53 4.79 -6.16
C TRP A 230 7.40 5.47 -6.94
N ILE A 231 6.24 5.68 -6.35
CA ILE A 231 5.06 6.23 -7.06
C ILE A 231 4.99 7.78 -6.97
N LYS A 232 6.08 8.49 -6.75
CA LYS A 232 6.04 9.96 -6.59
C LYS A 232 6.27 10.75 -7.89
N GLY A 233 6.59 10.09 -8.99
CA GLY A 233 6.84 10.74 -10.29
C GLY A 233 8.05 11.68 -10.28
N GLN A 234 8.97 11.52 -9.32
CA GLN A 234 10.22 12.26 -9.24
C GLN A 234 11.38 11.39 -9.71
N GLU A 235 12.27 11.97 -10.48
CA GLU A 235 13.53 11.33 -10.80
C GLU A 235 14.41 11.27 -9.55
N THR A 236 15.12 10.15 -9.38
CA THR A 236 16.11 9.95 -8.34
C THR A 236 17.42 9.54 -8.98
N HIS A 237 18.50 9.90 -8.33
CA HIS A 237 19.85 9.68 -8.84
C HIS A 237 20.58 8.68 -7.94
N PHE A 238 21.41 7.84 -8.54
CA PHE A 238 22.30 6.95 -7.82
C PHE A 238 23.67 6.89 -8.50
N ASN A 239 24.69 6.54 -7.74
CA ASN A 239 26.03 6.33 -8.29
C ASN A 239 26.23 4.84 -8.63
N PRO A 240 26.25 4.45 -9.91
CA PRO A 240 26.39 3.06 -10.32
C PRO A 240 27.74 2.46 -9.88
N ILE A 241 28.80 3.27 -9.74
CA ILE A 241 30.11 2.80 -9.26
C ILE A 241 30.01 2.33 -7.80
N THR A 242 29.31 3.09 -6.95
CA THR A 242 29.09 2.70 -5.55
C THR A 242 28.35 1.36 -5.45
N TRP A 243 27.29 1.18 -6.23
CA TRP A 243 26.53 -0.05 -6.24
C TRP A 243 27.35 -1.22 -6.76
N HIS A 244 28.14 -1.01 -7.82
CA HIS A 244 29.04 -2.01 -8.36
C HIS A 244 30.11 -2.42 -7.34
N LEU A 245 30.80 -1.47 -6.71
CA LEU A 245 31.85 -1.75 -5.73
C LEU A 245 31.32 -2.44 -4.46
N LYS A 246 30.08 -2.17 -4.06
CA LYS A 246 29.41 -2.89 -2.99
C LYS A 246 28.88 -4.25 -3.43
N GLY A 247 28.73 -4.52 -4.73
CA GLY A 247 28.15 -5.76 -5.27
C GLY A 247 26.69 -5.94 -4.89
N LEU A 248 25.88 -4.85 -4.96
CA LEU A 248 24.51 -4.84 -4.48
C LEU A 248 23.55 -5.63 -5.39
N THR A 249 22.59 -6.29 -4.77
CA THR A 249 21.38 -6.74 -5.43
C THR A 249 20.30 -5.68 -5.24
N VAL A 250 19.85 -5.05 -6.32
CA VAL A 250 18.78 -4.06 -6.27
C VAL A 250 17.55 -4.62 -6.97
N VAL A 251 16.43 -4.61 -6.28
CA VAL A 251 15.15 -5.10 -6.78
C VAL A 251 14.09 -4.02 -6.66
N ASN A 252 13.09 -4.11 -7.52
CA ASN A 252 11.93 -3.23 -7.50
C ASN A 252 10.69 -4.07 -7.19
N SER A 253 9.95 -3.70 -6.16
CA SER A 253 8.71 -4.38 -5.76
C SER A 253 7.50 -3.87 -6.54
N ALA A 254 7.61 -3.83 -7.86
CA ALA A 254 6.48 -3.46 -8.70
C ALA A 254 5.40 -4.56 -8.68
N PRO A 255 4.10 -4.21 -8.59
CA PRO A 255 3.02 -5.19 -8.60
C PRO A 255 3.00 -6.09 -9.83
N ALA A 256 3.55 -5.64 -10.96
CA ALA A 256 3.64 -6.41 -12.20
C ALA A 256 4.66 -7.58 -12.14
N TYR A 257 5.56 -7.62 -11.15
CA TYR A 257 6.62 -8.62 -11.01
C TYR A 257 6.48 -9.41 -9.72
N GLN A 258 5.29 -9.94 -9.50
CA GLN A 258 4.99 -10.77 -8.34
C GLN A 258 5.65 -12.16 -8.48
N LEU A 259 6.27 -12.64 -7.40
CA LEU A 259 6.83 -13.99 -7.35
C LEU A 259 5.74 -15.06 -7.29
N ARG A 260 4.55 -14.67 -6.83
CA ARG A 260 3.33 -15.50 -6.69
C ARG A 260 2.11 -14.58 -6.63
N ASP A 261 0.89 -15.12 -6.72
CA ASP A 261 -0.32 -14.37 -6.40
C ASP A 261 -0.30 -13.98 -4.90
N PRO A 262 -0.21 -12.69 -4.55
CA PRO A 262 -0.09 -12.26 -3.16
C PRO A 262 -1.43 -12.18 -2.42
N PHE A 263 -2.57 -12.11 -3.14
CA PHE A 263 -3.89 -11.92 -2.53
C PHE A 263 -4.28 -13.02 -1.53
N PRO A 264 -4.12 -14.33 -1.85
CA PRO A 264 -4.44 -15.37 -0.88
C PRO A 264 -3.59 -15.30 0.39
N ALA A 265 -2.34 -14.86 0.28
CA ALA A 265 -1.46 -14.65 1.43
C ALA A 265 -1.92 -13.45 2.24
N ALA A 266 -2.23 -12.33 1.60
CA ALA A 266 -2.73 -11.12 2.24
C ALA A 266 -4.01 -11.40 3.07
N ILE A 267 -4.97 -12.11 2.50
CA ILE A 267 -6.20 -12.51 3.19
C ILE A 267 -5.89 -13.35 4.44
N ARG A 268 -5.00 -14.33 4.33
CA ARG A 268 -4.62 -15.16 5.49
C ARG A 268 -3.91 -14.36 6.58
N LEU A 269 -3.07 -13.38 6.22
CA LEU A 269 -2.36 -12.52 7.18
C LEU A 269 -3.33 -11.60 7.91
N LEU A 270 -4.29 -11.01 7.21
CA LEU A 270 -5.38 -10.23 7.81
C LEU A 270 -6.25 -11.10 8.72
N ALA A 271 -6.69 -12.27 8.25
CA ALA A 271 -7.55 -13.18 9.01
C ALA A 271 -6.88 -13.67 10.31
N LYS A 272 -5.57 -13.80 10.31
CA LYS A 272 -4.78 -14.21 11.49
C LYS A 272 -4.34 -13.04 12.36
N GLY A 273 -4.60 -11.80 11.97
CA GLY A 273 -4.14 -10.60 12.66
C GLY A 273 -2.61 -10.44 12.66
N VAL A 274 -1.89 -11.09 11.74
CA VAL A 274 -0.45 -10.86 11.54
C VAL A 274 -0.22 -9.48 10.94
N ILE A 275 -1.08 -9.07 10.01
CA ILE A 275 -1.19 -7.68 9.56
C ILE A 275 -2.52 -7.15 10.08
N ASP A 276 -2.47 -6.09 10.87
CA ASP A 276 -3.62 -5.41 11.44
C ASP A 276 -3.69 -3.98 10.88
N LEU A 277 -4.79 -3.67 10.20
CA LEU A 277 -5.00 -2.35 9.61
C LEU A 277 -5.61 -1.34 10.61
N ARG A 278 -6.13 -1.78 11.74
CA ARG A 278 -6.78 -0.90 12.73
C ARG A 278 -5.91 0.27 13.19
N PRO A 279 -4.65 0.08 13.56
CA PRO A 279 -3.78 1.20 13.95
C PRO A 279 -3.32 2.05 12.77
N LEU A 280 -3.53 1.60 11.53
CA LEU A 280 -3.05 2.26 10.30
C LEU A 280 -4.15 3.08 9.61
N VAL A 281 -5.42 2.76 9.85
CA VAL A 281 -6.56 3.49 9.27
C VAL A 281 -6.82 4.74 10.12
N THR A 282 -6.52 5.91 9.57
CA THR A 282 -6.60 7.18 10.31
C THR A 282 -7.83 8.01 9.95
N ASN A 283 -8.35 7.87 8.74
CA ASN A 283 -9.53 8.59 8.28
C ASN A 283 -10.49 7.68 7.53
N VAL A 284 -11.77 7.84 7.78
CA VAL A 284 -12.86 7.19 7.02
C VAL A 284 -13.81 8.30 6.60
N VAL A 285 -13.94 8.51 5.29
CA VAL A 285 -14.77 9.59 4.74
C VAL A 285 -15.82 9.05 3.78
N PRO A 286 -17.03 9.64 3.73
CA PRO A 286 -18.02 9.29 2.73
C PRO A 286 -17.54 9.57 1.31
N LEU A 287 -18.00 8.80 0.32
CA LEU A 287 -17.63 9.00 -1.09
C LEU A 287 -17.92 10.43 -1.56
N ALA A 288 -19.04 11.02 -1.12
CA ALA A 288 -19.42 12.37 -1.49
C ALA A 288 -18.43 13.45 -1.01
N GLU A 289 -17.70 13.19 0.06
CA GLU A 289 -16.73 14.12 0.65
C GLU A 289 -15.32 13.95 0.06
N TYR A 290 -15.09 12.91 -0.75
CA TYR A 290 -13.79 12.62 -1.35
C TYR A 290 -13.14 13.82 -2.05
N PRO A 291 -13.81 14.59 -2.92
CA PRO A 291 -13.16 15.71 -3.61
C PRO A 291 -12.63 16.77 -2.63
N GLN A 292 -13.42 17.11 -1.59
CA GLN A 292 -13.03 18.08 -0.58
C GLN A 292 -11.89 17.56 0.28
N PHE A 293 -11.97 16.30 0.69
CA PHE A 293 -10.94 15.66 1.48
C PHE A 293 -9.61 15.59 0.70
N MET A 294 -9.63 15.15 -0.56
CA MET A 294 -8.44 15.12 -1.41
C MET A 294 -7.85 16.50 -1.67
N GLN A 295 -8.69 17.55 -1.75
CA GLN A 295 -8.22 18.93 -1.85
C GLN A 295 -7.44 19.35 -0.59
N GLN A 296 -7.88 18.94 0.59
CA GLN A 296 -7.16 19.17 1.85
C GLN A 296 -5.83 18.41 1.87
N VAL A 297 -5.83 17.13 1.48
CA VAL A 297 -4.62 16.30 1.37
C VAL A 297 -3.57 16.92 0.45
N VAL A 298 -4.02 17.49 -0.67
CA VAL A 298 -3.11 18.06 -1.67
C VAL A 298 -2.63 19.47 -1.29
N SER A 299 -3.52 20.31 -0.75
CA SER A 299 -3.21 21.72 -0.46
C SER A 299 -2.47 21.93 0.85
N ALA A 300 -2.68 21.08 1.84
CA ALA A 300 -2.02 21.22 3.13
C ALA A 300 -0.52 20.93 3.06
N GLY A 301 0.00 20.48 1.89
CA GLY A 301 1.36 19.94 1.84
C GLY A 301 1.51 18.80 2.85
N VAL A 302 0.37 18.35 3.39
CA VAL A 302 0.31 17.29 4.38
C VAL A 302 1.02 16.13 3.74
N ASP A 303 2.16 15.92 4.25
CA ASP A 303 2.95 14.77 3.93
C ASP A 303 1.96 13.61 4.02
N ARG A 304 1.74 12.92 2.92
CA ARG A 304 0.75 11.83 2.68
C ARG A 304 0.68 10.81 3.80
N ARG A 305 1.47 11.01 4.80
CA ARG A 305 1.84 10.12 5.87
C ARG A 305 0.79 10.04 6.96
N ASP A 306 -0.05 11.06 7.11
CA ASP A 306 -1.09 11.09 8.15
C ASP A 306 -2.50 10.81 7.59
N THR A 307 -2.60 10.46 6.29
CA THR A 307 -3.89 10.43 5.63
C THR A 307 -4.06 9.12 4.91
N LEU A 308 -4.48 8.12 5.65
CA LEU A 308 -5.02 6.90 5.10
C LEU A 308 -6.52 7.04 5.11
N CYS A 309 -7.07 7.07 3.93
CA CYS A 309 -8.47 7.28 3.76
C CYS A 309 -9.10 6.05 3.19
N PHE A 310 -10.14 5.64 3.85
CA PHE A 310 -11.04 4.63 3.38
C PHE A 310 -12.42 5.28 3.23
N PHE A 311 -13.11 4.95 2.14
CA PHE A 311 -14.48 5.36 1.99
C PHE A 311 -15.39 4.33 2.61
N LYS A 312 -16.31 4.80 3.43
CA LYS A 312 -17.53 4.05 3.70
C LYS A 312 -18.52 4.47 2.64
N LEU A 313 -18.86 3.57 1.76
CA LEU A 313 -19.95 3.76 0.81
C LEU A 313 -21.24 3.38 1.54
N ASN A 314 -21.92 4.36 2.08
CA ASN A 314 -23.28 4.18 2.62
C ASN A 314 -24.31 4.38 1.51
#